data_d436153b63b51e444ee46003518c40b7
#
_entry.id   d436153b63b51e444ee46003518c40b7
#
_cell.length_a   1.000
_cell.length_b   1.000
_cell.length_c   1.000
_cell.angle_alpha   90.00
_cell.angle_beta   90.00
_cell.angle_gamma   90.00
#
_symmetry.space_group_name_H-M   'P 1'
#
loop_
_entity.id
_entity.type
_entity.pdbx_description
1 polymer ?
#
loop_
_entity_poly.entity_id
_entity_poly.type
_entity_poly.pdbx_seq_one_letter_code
_entity_poly.pdbx_strand_id
1 'polypeptide(L)'
;PEGVGLVGQPDVQGVAVQVGVDGDRGHPLLTTGPDDPNGDLASICDQNLVEHGHMVTRMAPVSHHPRGRRPFGAPPGTRFGPVEHVVETGSTNADLVFGAAIVPDGSVLVTDHQTAGRGRLDRRWDAPPGANLLFSVLLRPTWDPDRHPLVTATLAVATVEALGTHGVQAAVKWPNDVLLVGGTAPGKVAGILAELVGGGPDGGPAGGMAVGQVAIVVGMGVNVGWPVLSDDAPPGATSLAAAGHRVDRAELLESVLARFEARLTDLEAPDGPERLRRAHLERSVTVGGEVRVDMPDGPITGTAVDLALDGSLLVDSGDGPVAFRAGDVVHLRLV
;
A
#
# COMPACT_ATOMS: atom_id res chain seq x y z
N PRO A 1 20.62 -14.31 -59.91
CA PRO A 1 21.34 -13.49 -58.99
C PRO A 1 20.50 -12.34 -58.54
N GLU A 2 19.62 -12.46 -57.64
CA GLU A 2 18.87 -11.35 -57.06
C GLU A 2 18.83 -11.53 -55.56
N GLY A 3 19.35 -10.50 -54.84
CA GLY A 3 19.46 -10.48 -53.40
C GLY A 3 18.11 -10.30 -52.76
N VAL A 4 17.78 -11.12 -51.79
CA VAL A 4 16.64 -10.93 -50.90
C VAL A 4 17.10 -10.07 -49.73
N GLY A 5 16.56 -8.84 -49.64
CA GLY A 5 16.79 -7.91 -48.57
C GLY A 5 16.11 -8.40 -47.26
N LEU A 6 16.89 -8.46 -46.21
CA LEU A 6 16.42 -8.62 -44.84
C LEU A 6 15.66 -7.34 -44.42
N VAL A 7 14.37 -7.50 -44.18
CA VAL A 7 13.54 -6.48 -43.53
C VAL A 7 13.88 -6.48 -42.05
N GLY A 8 14.43 -5.37 -41.57
CA GLY A 8 14.75 -5.17 -40.16
C GLY A 8 13.50 -5.14 -39.30
N GLN A 9 13.56 -5.82 -38.17
CA GLN A 9 12.58 -5.69 -37.09
C GLN A 9 12.67 -4.29 -36.51
N PRO A 10 11.53 -3.65 -36.13
CA PRO A 10 11.58 -2.40 -35.43
C PRO A 10 12.00 -2.63 -33.99
N ASP A 11 13.03 -1.93 -33.58
CA ASP A 11 13.47 -1.79 -32.20
C ASP A 11 12.31 -1.25 -31.34
N VAL A 12 11.85 -2.06 -30.41
CA VAL A 12 10.95 -1.60 -29.35
C VAL A 12 11.81 -0.86 -28.33
N GLN A 13 11.97 0.45 -28.50
CA GLN A 13 12.53 1.32 -27.48
C GLN A 13 11.57 1.36 -26.31
N GLY A 14 11.94 0.70 -25.22
CA GLY A 14 11.28 0.83 -23.93
C GLY A 14 11.38 2.28 -23.46
N VAL A 15 10.23 2.95 -23.35
CA VAL A 15 10.15 4.26 -22.71
C VAL A 15 10.38 4.06 -21.23
N ALA A 16 11.57 4.39 -20.76
CA ALA A 16 11.87 4.51 -19.34
C ALA A 16 11.10 5.73 -18.82
N VAL A 17 10.07 5.48 -18.00
CA VAL A 17 9.43 6.54 -17.24
C VAL A 17 10.41 6.95 -16.14
N GLN A 18 11.17 8.00 -16.39
CA GLN A 18 11.87 8.73 -15.35
C GLN A 18 10.81 9.34 -14.44
N VAL A 19 10.82 8.95 -13.17
CA VAL A 19 10.16 9.71 -12.12
C VAL A 19 10.97 10.98 -11.97
N GLY A 20 10.55 12.05 -12.61
CA GLY A 20 11.14 13.36 -12.48
C GLY A 20 10.87 13.88 -11.06
N VAL A 21 11.93 14.00 -10.28
CA VAL A 21 11.96 14.88 -9.13
C VAL A 21 12.22 16.26 -9.68
N ASP A 22 11.14 17.01 -9.96
CA ASP A 22 11.27 18.43 -10.29
C ASP A 22 11.58 19.20 -9.01
N GLY A 23 12.87 19.35 -8.74
CA GLY A 23 13.42 20.33 -7.85
C GLY A 23 13.97 21.50 -8.66
N ASP A 24 13.14 22.41 -9.13
CA ASP A 24 13.58 23.73 -9.52
C ASP A 24 12.44 24.74 -9.43
N ARG A 25 12.27 25.34 -8.25
CA ARG A 25 11.61 26.63 -8.10
C ARG A 25 12.60 27.57 -7.42
N GLY A 26 13.03 28.55 -8.21
CA GLY A 26 14.00 29.55 -7.84
C GLY A 26 13.77 30.17 -6.48
N HIS A 27 14.78 30.16 -5.66
CA HIS A 27 14.85 30.94 -4.43
C HIS A 27 14.86 32.43 -4.76
N PRO A 28 14.02 33.24 -4.13
CA PRO A 28 14.24 34.69 -4.16
C PRO A 28 15.51 34.98 -3.34
N LEU A 29 16.45 35.66 -3.93
CA LEU A 29 17.62 36.24 -3.29
C LEU A 29 17.16 37.21 -2.20
N LEU A 30 17.30 36.81 -0.93
CA LEU A 30 17.23 37.73 0.18
C LEU A 30 18.58 38.47 0.24
N THR A 31 18.55 39.74 -0.13
CA THR A 31 19.64 40.69 0.13
C THR A 31 19.71 40.93 1.63
N THR A 32 20.80 40.46 2.25
CA THR A 32 21.13 40.80 3.63
C THR A 32 21.58 42.24 3.70
N GLY A 33 20.84 43.06 4.45
CA GLY A 33 21.28 44.35 4.95
C GLY A 33 22.32 44.14 6.07
N PRO A 34 23.29 45.08 6.26
CA PRO A 34 24.27 44.97 7.31
C PRO A 34 23.62 45.38 8.64
N ASP A 35 23.87 44.64 9.72
CA ASP A 35 23.60 44.87 11.13
C ASP A 35 22.61 43.88 11.77
N ASP A 36 23.10 42.70 12.07
CA ASP A 36 22.63 41.90 13.22
C ASP A 36 23.79 41.03 13.77
N PRO A 37 24.35 41.39 14.96
CA PRO A 37 25.53 40.71 15.52
C PRO A 37 25.20 39.47 16.37
N ASN A 38 23.96 39.01 16.39
CA ASN A 38 23.59 37.75 17.11
C ASN A 38 22.85 36.80 16.19
N GLY A 39 23.62 36.07 15.38
CA GLY A 39 23.10 35.04 14.50
C GLY A 39 22.61 33.81 15.26
N ASP A 40 21.32 33.74 15.53
CA ASP A 40 20.63 32.51 15.94
C ASP A 40 19.88 31.92 14.74
N LEU A 41 20.62 31.25 13.83
CA LEU A 41 20.09 30.44 12.74
C LEU A 41 20.07 28.93 13.08
N ALA A 42 20.04 28.59 14.37
CA ALA A 42 20.05 27.20 14.84
C ALA A 42 18.67 26.64 15.28
N SER A 43 17.57 27.37 15.07
CA SER A 43 16.32 27.01 15.80
C SER A 43 15.15 26.48 14.95
N ILE A 44 15.29 26.23 13.66
CA ILE A 44 14.18 25.75 12.82
C ILE A 44 14.34 24.28 12.38
N CYS A 45 15.56 23.72 12.43
CA CYS A 45 15.78 22.30 12.12
C CYS A 45 15.60 21.35 13.32
N ASP A 46 15.65 21.85 14.56
CA ASP A 46 15.72 20.98 15.75
C ASP A 46 14.37 20.54 16.33
N GLN A 47 13.27 21.23 16.07
CA GLN A 47 11.98 20.86 16.67
C GLN A 47 11.34 19.62 16.02
N ASN A 48 11.49 19.41 14.71
CA ASN A 48 10.96 18.21 14.05
C ASN A 48 11.84 16.97 14.27
N LEU A 49 13.15 17.13 14.50
CA LEU A 49 14.06 16.01 14.81
C LEU A 49 13.88 15.51 16.24
N VAL A 50 13.50 16.37 17.17
CA VAL A 50 13.30 16.00 18.59
C VAL A 50 11.97 15.24 18.77
N GLU A 51 10.91 15.62 18.09
CA GLU A 51 9.63 14.89 18.17
C GLU A 51 9.69 13.51 17.51
N HIS A 52 10.42 13.35 16.40
CA HIS A 52 10.62 12.04 15.75
C HIS A 52 11.74 11.20 16.41
N GLY A 53 12.75 11.83 16.96
CA GLY A 53 13.82 11.15 17.70
C GLY A 53 13.37 10.45 18.99
N HIS A 54 12.28 10.92 19.61
CA HIS A 54 11.71 10.27 20.80
C HIS A 54 10.94 8.98 20.50
N MET A 55 10.48 8.76 19.27
CA MET A 55 9.76 7.55 18.89
C MET A 55 10.70 6.36 18.66
N VAL A 56 11.88 6.61 18.11
CA VAL A 56 12.86 5.55 17.81
C VAL A 56 13.58 5.03 19.07
N THR A 57 13.69 5.84 20.13
CA THR A 57 14.38 5.45 21.40
C THR A 57 13.42 4.83 22.42
N ARG A 58 12.11 4.83 22.18
CA ARG A 58 11.09 4.27 23.05
C ARG A 58 10.43 3.01 22.47
N MET A 59 11.20 2.05 21.96
CA MET A 59 10.70 0.69 21.75
C MET A 59 10.67 -0.09 23.07
N ALA A 60 10.14 0.52 24.14
CA ALA A 60 9.66 -0.22 25.28
C ALA A 60 8.13 -0.31 25.13
N PRO A 61 7.50 -1.49 25.27
CA PRO A 61 6.08 -1.66 25.04
C PRO A 61 5.28 -0.90 26.11
N VAL A 62 4.84 0.31 25.77
CA VAL A 62 3.82 1.00 26.56
C VAL A 62 2.47 0.61 26.00
N SER A 63 2.01 -0.58 26.36
CA SER A 63 0.67 -1.04 26.06
C SER A 63 -0.35 -0.27 26.92
N HIS A 64 -0.80 0.88 26.46
CA HIS A 64 -1.97 1.55 27.00
C HIS A 64 -3.23 0.95 26.33
N HIS A 65 -3.64 -0.24 26.78
CA HIS A 65 -4.89 -0.82 26.33
C HIS A 65 -6.04 -0.22 27.15
N PRO A 66 -7.05 0.38 26.53
CA PRO A 66 -8.31 0.67 27.20
C PRO A 66 -8.86 -0.62 27.77
N ARG A 67 -9.27 -0.63 29.04
CA ARG A 67 -9.77 -1.83 29.72
C ARG A 67 -10.87 -2.49 28.89
N GLY A 68 -10.68 -3.75 28.48
CA GLY A 68 -11.67 -4.58 27.80
C GLY A 68 -11.48 -4.80 26.30
N ARG A 69 -10.44 -4.28 25.67
CA ARG A 69 -10.11 -4.61 24.25
C ARG A 69 -9.01 -5.67 24.21
N ARG A 70 -9.12 -6.60 23.26
CA ARG A 70 -8.07 -7.58 22.96
C ARG A 70 -6.82 -6.84 22.45
N PRO A 71 -5.62 -7.17 22.95
CA PRO A 71 -4.38 -6.59 22.44
C PRO A 71 -4.14 -7.03 20.99
N PHE A 72 -3.54 -6.16 20.19
CA PHE A 72 -3.04 -6.54 18.88
C PHE A 72 -1.84 -7.48 19.01
N GLY A 73 -1.79 -8.50 18.17
CA GLY A 73 -0.73 -9.48 18.15
C GLY A 73 -0.55 -10.09 16.76
N ALA A 74 0.57 -10.77 16.56
CA ALA A 74 0.83 -11.56 15.37
C ALA A 74 0.52 -13.03 15.64
N PRO A 75 0.07 -13.80 14.62
CA PRO A 75 -0.13 -15.23 14.76
C PRO A 75 1.19 -15.95 15.09
N PRO A 76 1.19 -16.93 15.98
CA PRO A 76 2.38 -17.72 16.28
C PRO A 76 2.91 -18.42 15.02
N GLY A 77 4.25 -18.46 14.87
CA GLY A 77 4.91 -19.16 13.76
C GLY A 77 4.92 -18.42 12.43
N THR A 78 4.49 -17.15 12.40
CA THR A 78 4.66 -16.27 11.25
C THR A 78 5.92 -15.43 11.39
N ARG A 79 6.39 -14.81 10.28
CA ARG A 79 7.50 -13.83 10.28
C ARG A 79 7.12 -12.53 10.98
N PHE A 80 5.83 -12.29 11.25
CA PHE A 80 5.35 -11.01 11.74
C PHE A 80 5.57 -10.85 13.25
N GLY A 81 6.08 -9.68 13.62
CA GLY A 81 6.35 -9.24 14.99
C GLY A 81 7.75 -8.61 15.10
N PRO A 82 7.93 -7.70 16.05
CA PRO A 82 6.96 -7.29 17.07
C PRO A 82 5.76 -6.54 16.48
N VAL A 83 4.62 -6.61 17.19
CA VAL A 83 3.44 -5.78 16.90
C VAL A 83 3.42 -4.63 17.89
N GLU A 84 3.60 -3.42 17.38
CA GLU A 84 3.51 -2.20 18.18
C GLU A 84 2.17 -1.52 17.93
N HIS A 85 1.51 -1.07 19.01
CA HIS A 85 0.26 -0.32 18.94
C HIS A 85 0.45 1.07 19.53
N VAL A 86 0.17 2.08 18.75
CA VAL A 86 0.16 3.50 19.16
C VAL A 86 -1.26 4.05 19.06
N VAL A 87 -1.61 4.96 19.95
CA VAL A 87 -2.96 5.56 19.96
C VAL A 87 -3.16 6.46 18.74
N GLU A 88 -2.14 7.25 18.39
CA GLU A 88 -2.16 8.19 17.28
C GLU A 88 -0.79 8.34 16.65
N THR A 89 -0.76 8.50 15.33
CA THR A 89 0.43 8.89 14.58
C THR A 89 0.05 9.68 13.33
N GLY A 90 1.03 10.26 12.66
CA GLY A 90 0.86 10.87 11.34
C GLY A 90 0.43 9.84 10.31
N SER A 91 1.24 8.79 10.13
CA SER A 91 0.98 7.68 9.21
C SER A 91 1.86 6.50 9.58
N THR A 92 1.26 5.33 9.77
CA THR A 92 1.99 4.08 10.07
C THR A 92 3.01 3.72 8.97
N ASN A 93 2.70 4.00 7.70
CA ASN A 93 3.66 3.84 6.61
C ASN A 93 4.85 4.77 6.76
N ALA A 94 4.58 6.07 6.99
CA ALA A 94 5.65 7.07 7.11
C ALA A 94 6.60 6.74 8.28
N ASP A 95 6.06 6.28 9.40
CA ASP A 95 6.85 5.90 10.57
C ASP A 95 7.76 4.71 10.28
N LEU A 96 7.23 3.66 9.64
CA LEU A 96 8.03 2.49 9.25
C LEU A 96 9.04 2.80 8.14
N VAL A 97 8.70 3.68 7.19
CA VAL A 97 9.65 4.16 6.17
C VAL A 97 10.79 4.93 6.84
N PHE A 98 10.48 5.83 7.78
CA PHE A 98 11.48 6.57 8.53
C PHE A 98 12.39 5.65 9.36
N GLY A 99 11.81 4.65 10.01
CA GLY A 99 12.53 3.65 10.82
C GLY A 99 13.15 2.50 10.00
N ALA A 100 13.04 2.49 8.68
CA ALA A 100 13.37 1.32 7.86
C ALA A 100 14.81 0.81 7.98
N ALA A 101 15.75 1.62 8.41
CA ALA A 101 17.14 1.20 8.63
C ALA A 101 17.32 0.27 9.85
N ILE A 102 16.50 0.45 10.90
CA ILE A 102 16.69 -0.17 12.21
C ILE A 102 15.54 -1.07 12.64
N VAL A 103 14.35 -0.88 12.07
CA VAL A 103 13.16 -1.70 12.38
C VAL A 103 13.37 -3.12 11.82
N PRO A 104 13.15 -4.18 12.61
CA PRO A 104 13.30 -5.57 12.15
C PRO A 104 12.35 -5.95 11.01
N ASP A 105 12.76 -6.96 10.22
CA ASP A 105 11.86 -7.61 9.26
C ASP A 105 10.62 -8.17 9.95
N GLY A 106 9.46 -8.05 9.31
CA GLY A 106 8.19 -8.53 9.84
C GLY A 106 7.55 -7.64 10.90
N SER A 107 8.17 -6.51 11.28
CA SER A 107 7.57 -5.58 12.26
C SER A 107 6.24 -5.03 11.78
N VAL A 108 5.29 -4.92 12.70
CA VAL A 108 3.93 -4.44 12.44
C VAL A 108 3.64 -3.23 13.34
N LEU A 109 3.25 -2.12 12.74
CA LEU A 109 2.79 -0.92 13.45
C LEU A 109 1.29 -0.75 13.25
N VAL A 110 0.54 -0.70 14.35
CA VAL A 110 -0.92 -0.49 14.38
C VAL A 110 -1.23 0.82 15.06
N THR A 111 -2.23 1.55 14.57
CA THR A 111 -2.70 2.76 15.24
C THR A 111 -4.22 2.81 15.36
N ASP A 112 -4.72 3.51 16.37
CA ASP A 112 -6.14 3.84 16.47
C ASP A 112 -6.52 5.02 15.57
N HIS A 113 -5.57 5.94 15.29
CA HIS A 113 -5.84 7.13 14.49
C HIS A 113 -4.62 7.58 13.69
N GLN A 114 -4.83 8.00 12.45
CA GLN A 114 -3.84 8.66 11.60
C GLN A 114 -4.27 10.10 11.32
N THR A 115 -3.41 11.07 11.68
CA THR A 115 -3.66 12.50 11.42
C THR A 115 -3.30 12.91 9.99
N ALA A 116 -2.45 12.13 9.31
CA ALA A 116 -1.99 12.32 7.93
C ALA A 116 -1.99 11.01 7.14
N GLY A 117 -3.05 10.19 7.29
CA GLY A 117 -3.19 8.92 6.58
C GLY A 117 -3.16 9.11 5.06
N ARG A 118 -2.40 8.27 4.37
CA ARG A 118 -2.15 8.37 2.93
C ARG A 118 -2.78 7.22 2.15
N GLY A 119 -3.30 7.55 0.98
CA GLY A 119 -3.67 6.62 -0.07
C GLY A 119 -2.82 6.87 -1.32
N ARG A 120 -3.08 6.15 -2.43
CA ARG A 120 -2.43 6.39 -3.72
C ARG A 120 -2.86 7.73 -4.31
N LEU A 121 -2.00 8.31 -5.16
CA LEU A 121 -2.26 9.56 -5.89
C LEU A 121 -2.61 10.71 -4.93
N ASP A 122 -1.87 10.85 -3.83
CA ASP A 122 -2.02 11.89 -2.80
C ASP A 122 -3.43 11.95 -2.15
N ARG A 123 -4.23 10.89 -2.29
CA ARG A 123 -5.51 10.79 -1.58
C ARG A 123 -5.27 10.58 -0.09
N ARG A 124 -6.16 11.13 0.74
CA ARG A 124 -6.13 10.92 2.18
C ARG A 124 -6.90 9.66 2.55
N TRP A 125 -6.44 9.01 3.62
CA TRP A 125 -7.15 7.95 4.31
C TRP A 125 -7.52 8.42 5.71
N ASP A 126 -8.74 8.87 5.87
CA ASP A 126 -9.24 9.41 7.13
C ASP A 126 -10.24 8.43 7.77
N ALA A 127 -10.20 8.33 9.10
CA ALA A 127 -11.16 7.56 9.87
C ALA A 127 -11.22 8.09 11.32
N PRO A 128 -12.38 8.04 11.98
CA PRO A 128 -12.47 8.38 13.40
C PRO A 128 -11.57 7.49 14.26
N PRO A 129 -10.99 8.02 15.36
CA PRO A 129 -10.14 7.25 16.24
C PRO A 129 -10.77 5.95 16.71
N GLY A 130 -10.06 4.85 16.58
CA GLY A 130 -10.47 3.52 17.03
C GLY A 130 -11.61 2.85 16.25
N ALA A 131 -12.08 3.46 15.15
CA ALA A 131 -13.17 2.91 14.34
C ALA A 131 -12.71 1.81 13.38
N ASN A 132 -11.53 1.98 12.80
CA ASN A 132 -11.01 1.14 11.73
C ASN A 132 -9.71 0.42 12.13
N LEU A 133 -9.32 -0.60 11.38
CA LEU A 133 -8.01 -1.23 11.50
C LEU A 133 -7.04 -0.53 10.56
N LEU A 134 -6.03 0.12 11.14
CA LEU A 134 -5.00 0.88 10.44
C LEU A 134 -3.64 0.29 10.84
N PHE A 135 -2.92 -0.27 9.89
CA PHE A 135 -1.62 -0.89 10.17
C PHE A 135 -0.69 -0.86 8.97
N SER A 136 0.61 -1.01 9.25
CA SER A 136 1.65 -1.20 8.25
C SER A 136 2.60 -2.32 8.69
N VAL A 137 3.19 -2.99 7.71
CA VAL A 137 4.19 -4.05 7.90
C VAL A 137 5.46 -3.64 7.16
N LEU A 138 6.61 -3.84 7.78
CA LEU A 138 7.91 -3.72 7.13
C LEU A 138 8.42 -5.10 6.74
N LEU A 139 8.78 -5.27 5.47
CA LEU A 139 9.37 -6.48 4.91
C LEU A 139 10.77 -6.18 4.37
N ARG A 140 11.71 -7.13 4.57
CA ARG A 140 13.03 -7.12 3.96
C ARG A 140 13.13 -8.28 2.98
N PRO A 141 12.65 -8.09 1.74
CA PRO A 141 12.60 -9.17 0.77
C PRO A 141 14.00 -9.69 0.44
N THR A 142 14.15 -11.00 0.43
CA THR A 142 15.34 -11.72 -0.07
C THR A 142 15.08 -12.35 -1.44
N TRP A 143 13.84 -12.23 -1.95
CA TRP A 143 13.43 -12.74 -3.26
C TRP A 143 13.67 -11.72 -4.36
N ASP A 144 13.49 -12.17 -5.61
CA ASP A 144 13.70 -11.39 -6.83
C ASP A 144 13.00 -10.02 -6.76
N PRO A 145 13.72 -8.92 -7.06
CA PRO A 145 13.16 -7.57 -7.12
C PRO A 145 11.94 -7.42 -8.05
N ASP A 146 11.84 -8.21 -9.11
CA ASP A 146 10.70 -8.21 -10.02
C ASP A 146 9.38 -8.62 -9.32
N ARG A 147 9.48 -9.26 -8.14
CA ARG A 147 8.31 -9.65 -7.34
C ARG A 147 7.91 -8.58 -6.31
N HIS A 148 8.71 -7.54 -6.08
CA HIS A 148 8.40 -6.51 -5.08
C HIS A 148 7.05 -5.82 -5.33
N PRO A 149 6.66 -5.48 -6.57
CA PRO A 149 5.36 -4.86 -6.84
C PRO A 149 4.17 -5.77 -6.49
N LEU A 150 4.38 -7.09 -6.46
CA LEU A 150 3.33 -8.07 -6.18
C LEU A 150 2.88 -8.10 -4.70
N VAL A 151 3.62 -7.48 -3.78
CA VAL A 151 3.30 -7.46 -2.35
C VAL A 151 1.91 -6.83 -2.10
N THR A 152 1.54 -5.80 -2.86
CA THR A 152 0.20 -5.19 -2.76
C THR A 152 -0.91 -6.18 -3.09
N ALA A 153 -0.78 -6.90 -4.21
CA ALA A 153 -1.74 -7.93 -4.64
C ALA A 153 -1.77 -9.11 -3.66
N THR A 154 -0.61 -9.48 -3.11
CA THR A 154 -0.47 -10.53 -2.10
C THR A 154 -1.26 -10.20 -0.84
N LEU A 155 -1.14 -8.97 -0.32
CA LEU A 155 -1.89 -8.52 0.85
C LEU A 155 -3.39 -8.39 0.54
N ALA A 156 -3.77 -7.95 -0.68
CA ALA A 156 -5.17 -7.87 -1.08
C ALA A 156 -5.85 -9.25 -1.09
N VAL A 157 -5.22 -10.25 -1.72
CA VAL A 157 -5.70 -11.65 -1.73
C VAL A 157 -5.80 -12.21 -0.31
N ALA A 158 -4.75 -12.02 0.51
CA ALA A 158 -4.74 -12.44 1.91
C ALA A 158 -5.89 -11.83 2.72
N THR A 159 -6.20 -10.56 2.46
CA THR A 159 -7.29 -9.85 3.15
C THR A 159 -8.66 -10.41 2.75
N VAL A 160 -8.89 -10.68 1.47
CA VAL A 160 -10.14 -11.32 1.02
C VAL A 160 -10.31 -12.68 1.68
N GLU A 161 -9.24 -13.48 1.78
CA GLU A 161 -9.27 -14.77 2.46
C GLU A 161 -9.51 -14.65 3.96
N ALA A 162 -8.88 -13.68 4.61
CA ALA A 162 -9.11 -13.40 6.02
C ALA A 162 -10.55 -12.99 6.29
N LEU A 163 -11.12 -12.07 5.50
CA LEU A 163 -12.51 -11.67 5.59
C LEU A 163 -13.46 -12.86 5.42
N GLY A 164 -13.14 -13.78 4.50
CA GLY A 164 -13.89 -15.02 4.30
C GLY A 164 -13.96 -15.89 5.56
N THR A 165 -12.92 -15.93 6.41
CA THR A 165 -12.94 -16.66 7.69
C THR A 165 -13.90 -16.06 8.71
N HIS A 166 -14.27 -14.79 8.56
CA HIS A 166 -15.26 -14.08 9.34
C HIS A 166 -16.66 -14.07 8.69
N GLY A 167 -16.87 -14.89 7.64
CA GLY A 167 -18.16 -14.97 6.94
C GLY A 167 -18.47 -13.75 6.05
N VAL A 168 -17.46 -12.96 5.72
CA VAL A 168 -17.58 -11.74 4.90
C VAL A 168 -17.24 -12.06 3.45
N GLN A 169 -18.12 -11.73 2.53
CA GLN A 169 -17.85 -11.84 1.10
C GLN A 169 -17.15 -10.59 0.58
N ALA A 170 -15.93 -10.78 0.09
CA ALA A 170 -15.11 -9.69 -0.43
C ALA A 170 -14.38 -10.13 -1.71
N ALA A 171 -13.93 -9.14 -2.49
CA ALA A 171 -13.19 -9.37 -3.72
C ALA A 171 -12.11 -8.28 -3.91
N VAL A 172 -11.10 -8.61 -4.70
CA VAL A 172 -10.03 -7.68 -5.03
C VAL A 172 -10.45 -6.80 -6.20
N LYS A 173 -10.35 -5.49 -6.03
CA LYS A 173 -10.41 -4.52 -7.11
C LYS A 173 -8.98 -4.05 -7.40
N TRP A 174 -8.50 -4.38 -8.60
CA TRP A 174 -7.18 -3.93 -9.04
C TRP A 174 -7.08 -2.40 -9.02
N PRO A 175 -5.96 -1.80 -8.61
CA PRO A 175 -4.71 -2.50 -8.25
C PRO A 175 -4.55 -2.75 -6.73
N ASN A 176 -5.31 -2.12 -5.85
CA ASN A 176 -4.97 -2.03 -4.42
C ASN A 176 -6.18 -1.92 -3.48
N ASP A 177 -7.37 -2.18 -3.97
CA ASP A 177 -8.59 -2.07 -3.18
C ASP A 177 -9.21 -3.45 -2.89
N VAL A 178 -9.87 -3.56 -1.74
CA VAL A 178 -10.75 -4.68 -1.42
C VAL A 178 -12.16 -4.15 -1.32
N LEU A 179 -13.09 -4.80 -2.02
CA LEU A 179 -14.51 -4.46 -2.00
C LEU A 179 -15.29 -5.53 -1.24
N LEU A 180 -16.30 -5.12 -0.50
CA LEU A 180 -17.41 -6.01 -0.12
C LEU A 180 -18.26 -6.23 -1.36
N VAL A 181 -18.64 -7.49 -1.60
CA VAL A 181 -19.47 -7.91 -2.73
C VAL A 181 -20.74 -8.55 -2.21
N GLY A 182 -21.87 -8.21 -2.83
CA GLY A 182 -23.18 -8.65 -2.33
C GLY A 182 -23.61 -7.94 -1.03
N GLY A 183 -24.70 -8.44 -0.43
CA GLY A 183 -25.21 -7.88 0.82
C GLY A 183 -25.88 -6.52 0.66
N THR A 184 -26.04 -5.80 1.79
CA THR A 184 -26.81 -4.54 1.87
C THR A 184 -25.96 -3.30 1.64
N ALA A 185 -24.63 -3.41 1.70
CA ALA A 185 -23.71 -2.27 1.60
C ALA A 185 -22.43 -2.66 0.83
N PRO A 186 -22.54 -2.98 -0.47
CA PRO A 186 -21.36 -3.23 -1.30
C PRO A 186 -20.51 -1.95 -1.43
N GLY A 187 -19.19 -2.10 -1.56
CA GLY A 187 -18.28 -0.96 -1.71
C GLY A 187 -16.88 -1.23 -1.18
N LYS A 188 -16.01 -0.22 -1.27
CA LYS A 188 -14.63 -0.31 -0.81
C LYS A 188 -14.55 -0.45 0.70
N VAL A 189 -14.03 -1.59 1.17
CA VAL A 189 -13.82 -1.90 2.58
C VAL A 189 -12.35 -1.76 3.00
N ALA A 190 -11.40 -1.89 2.07
CA ALA A 190 -9.99 -1.70 2.39
C ALA A 190 -9.21 -1.08 1.22
N GLY A 191 -8.12 -0.41 1.56
CA GLY A 191 -7.13 0.11 0.62
C GLY A 191 -5.71 -0.18 1.10
N ILE A 192 -4.82 -0.45 0.15
CA ILE A 192 -3.43 -0.85 0.40
C ILE A 192 -2.49 0.16 -0.26
N LEU A 193 -1.41 0.50 0.45
CA LEU A 193 -0.34 1.34 -0.06
C LEU A 193 1.02 0.71 0.26
N ALA A 194 1.77 0.31 -0.76
CA ALA A 194 3.13 -0.19 -0.61
C ALA A 194 4.14 0.87 -1.06
N GLU A 195 5.21 1.01 -0.29
CA GLU A 195 6.32 1.93 -0.54
C GLU A 195 7.63 1.14 -0.50
N LEU A 196 8.44 1.30 -1.55
CA LEU A 196 9.77 0.70 -1.63
C LEU A 196 10.79 1.67 -1.02
N VAL A 197 11.56 1.19 -0.05
CA VAL A 197 12.62 1.95 0.60
C VAL A 197 13.95 1.30 0.25
N GLY A 198 14.84 2.03 -0.41
CA GLY A 198 16.15 1.51 -0.83
C GLY A 198 17.29 2.34 -0.30
N GLY A 199 18.40 1.69 0.04
CA GLY A 199 19.70 2.34 0.27
C GLY A 199 20.33 2.72 -1.06
N GLY A 200 20.11 3.96 -1.53
CA GLY A 200 20.85 4.53 -2.67
C GLY A 200 22.29 4.86 -2.32
N PRO A 201 23.13 5.21 -3.33
CA PRO A 201 24.54 5.58 -3.10
C PRO A 201 24.72 6.76 -2.15
N ASP A 202 23.70 7.62 -1.98
CA ASP A 202 23.72 8.79 -1.11
C ASP A 202 22.93 8.59 0.20
N GLY A 203 22.54 7.33 0.53
CA GLY A 203 21.63 7.03 1.64
C GLY A 203 20.26 7.64 1.38
N GLY A 204 19.34 6.93 0.75
CA GLY A 204 18.02 7.45 0.37
C GLY A 204 17.24 8.10 1.53
N PRO A 205 15.98 8.53 1.34
CA PRO A 205 15.20 9.31 2.31
C PRO A 205 15.03 8.66 3.69
N ALA A 206 15.30 7.36 3.82
CA ALA A 206 15.49 6.64 5.09
C ALA A 206 17.00 6.60 5.42
N GLY A 207 17.56 7.72 5.86
CA GLY A 207 18.97 7.81 6.25
C GLY A 207 19.41 6.66 7.16
N GLY A 208 20.33 5.82 6.69
CA GLY A 208 20.91 4.73 7.48
C GLY A 208 20.79 3.33 6.88
N MET A 209 20.04 3.09 5.80
CA MET A 209 20.06 1.81 5.11
C MET A 209 21.37 1.65 4.33
N ALA A 210 22.01 0.47 4.46
CA ALA A 210 23.22 0.18 3.68
C ALA A 210 22.91 0.13 2.19
N VAL A 211 23.92 0.51 1.37
CA VAL A 211 23.80 0.45 -0.09
C VAL A 211 23.39 -0.95 -0.54
N GLY A 212 22.36 -1.02 -1.39
CA GLY A 212 21.81 -2.28 -1.90
C GLY A 212 20.82 -2.98 -0.96
N GLN A 213 20.60 -2.48 0.27
CA GLN A 213 19.50 -2.96 1.09
C GLN A 213 18.17 -2.38 0.62
N VAL A 214 17.13 -3.21 0.65
CA VAL A 214 15.77 -2.85 0.27
C VAL A 214 14.82 -3.26 1.38
N ALA A 215 13.86 -2.40 1.67
CA ALA A 215 12.69 -2.74 2.48
C ALA A 215 11.41 -2.35 1.73
N ILE A 216 10.34 -3.06 2.00
CA ILE A 216 8.99 -2.74 1.51
C ILE A 216 8.15 -2.44 2.75
N VAL A 217 7.59 -1.25 2.79
CA VAL A 217 6.56 -0.91 3.79
C VAL A 217 5.20 -1.03 3.10
N VAL A 218 4.38 -1.95 3.56
CA VAL A 218 3.03 -2.13 3.03
C VAL A 218 2.01 -1.82 4.12
N GLY A 219 1.22 -0.78 3.88
CA GLY A 219 0.16 -0.33 4.79
C GLY A 219 -1.22 -0.69 4.27
N MET A 220 -2.13 -0.89 5.20
CA MET A 220 -3.54 -1.16 4.93
C MET A 220 -4.43 -0.42 5.90
N GLY A 221 -5.49 0.18 5.35
CA GLY A 221 -6.64 0.61 6.11
C GLY A 221 -7.83 -0.29 5.82
N VAL A 222 -8.44 -0.88 6.85
CA VAL A 222 -9.68 -1.66 6.72
C VAL A 222 -10.80 -0.95 7.46
N ASN A 223 -11.88 -0.66 6.76
CA ASN A 223 -13.08 -0.05 7.30
C ASN A 223 -13.88 -1.08 8.13
N VAL A 224 -13.67 -1.09 9.43
CA VAL A 224 -14.34 -2.01 10.35
C VAL A 224 -15.63 -1.38 10.87
N GLY A 225 -15.53 -0.24 11.56
CA GLY A 225 -16.67 0.44 12.19
C GLY A 225 -17.13 1.70 11.47
N TRP A 226 -16.34 2.22 10.53
CA TRP A 226 -16.63 3.45 9.78
C TRP A 226 -16.17 3.29 8.32
N PRO A 227 -16.85 3.88 7.32
CA PRO A 227 -18.03 4.73 7.47
C PRO A 227 -19.28 3.92 7.87
N VAL A 228 -20.21 4.58 8.54
CA VAL A 228 -21.57 4.12 8.68
C VAL A 228 -22.39 4.56 7.46
N LEU A 229 -23.55 3.93 7.23
CA LEU A 229 -24.44 4.34 6.14
C LEU A 229 -25.01 5.74 6.46
N SER A 230 -24.31 6.78 6.04
CA SER A 230 -24.65 8.18 6.21
C SER A 230 -24.19 9.01 5.03
N ASP A 231 -24.73 10.22 4.89
CA ASP A 231 -24.38 11.16 3.81
C ASP A 231 -22.92 11.63 3.85
N ASP A 232 -22.24 11.48 5.02
CA ASP A 232 -20.83 11.84 5.20
C ASP A 232 -19.84 10.75 4.79
N ALA A 233 -20.33 9.59 4.33
CA ALA A 233 -19.46 8.50 3.88
C ALA A 233 -18.74 8.89 2.58
N PRO A 234 -17.43 8.60 2.44
CA PRO A 234 -16.74 8.79 1.16
C PRO A 234 -17.44 8.01 0.04
N PRO A 235 -17.59 8.58 -1.16
CA PRO A 235 -18.27 7.92 -2.27
C PRO A 235 -17.71 6.52 -2.55
N GLY A 236 -18.59 5.53 -2.59
CA GLY A 236 -18.23 4.13 -2.86
C GLY A 236 -17.50 3.42 -1.71
N ALA A 237 -17.33 4.07 -0.56
CA ALA A 237 -16.79 3.42 0.64
C ALA A 237 -17.90 2.74 1.44
N THR A 238 -17.51 1.64 2.11
CA THR A 238 -18.37 0.92 3.06
C THR A 238 -17.53 0.42 4.23
N SER A 239 -18.17 -0.17 5.25
CA SER A 239 -17.48 -0.83 6.35
C SER A 239 -18.11 -2.18 6.67
N LEU A 240 -17.39 -3.00 7.43
CA LEU A 240 -17.92 -4.26 7.94
C LEU A 240 -19.19 -4.04 8.76
N ALA A 241 -19.18 -3.01 9.62
CA ALA A 241 -20.35 -2.66 10.44
C ALA A 241 -21.56 -2.22 9.60
N ALA A 242 -21.32 -1.40 8.55
CA ALA A 242 -22.39 -0.97 7.63
C ALA A 242 -23.01 -2.16 6.89
N ALA A 243 -22.21 -3.19 6.59
CA ALA A 243 -22.67 -4.44 5.97
C ALA A 243 -23.26 -5.44 6.98
N GLY A 244 -23.36 -5.08 8.27
CA GLY A 244 -23.95 -5.94 9.32
C GLY A 244 -22.98 -6.93 9.97
N HIS A 245 -21.68 -6.87 9.65
CA HIS A 245 -20.66 -7.73 10.23
C HIS A 245 -20.05 -7.10 11.49
N ARG A 246 -19.89 -7.91 12.53
CA ARG A 246 -19.19 -7.52 13.77
C ARG A 246 -17.89 -8.30 13.86
N VAL A 247 -16.78 -7.62 13.57
CA VAL A 247 -15.44 -8.20 13.59
C VAL A 247 -14.57 -7.39 14.54
N ASP A 248 -13.87 -8.08 15.45
CA ASP A 248 -12.87 -7.43 16.30
C ASP A 248 -11.62 -7.08 15.49
N ARG A 249 -11.06 -5.89 15.71
CA ARG A 249 -9.92 -5.38 14.94
C ARG A 249 -8.65 -6.22 15.16
N ALA A 250 -8.43 -6.70 16.39
CA ALA A 250 -7.25 -7.51 16.70
C ALA A 250 -7.37 -8.91 16.10
N GLU A 251 -8.56 -9.52 16.14
CA GLU A 251 -8.82 -10.81 15.47
C GLU A 251 -8.70 -10.70 13.96
N LEU A 252 -9.16 -9.59 13.38
CA LEU A 252 -9.01 -9.36 11.95
C LEU A 252 -7.54 -9.19 11.56
N LEU A 253 -6.76 -8.43 12.33
CA LEU A 253 -5.33 -8.29 12.10
C LEU A 253 -4.62 -9.65 12.12
N GLU A 254 -4.86 -10.46 13.16
CA GLU A 254 -4.28 -11.81 13.26
C GLU A 254 -4.65 -12.67 12.04
N SER A 255 -5.92 -12.63 11.62
CA SER A 255 -6.39 -13.38 10.45
C SER A 255 -5.71 -12.90 9.16
N VAL A 256 -5.59 -11.58 8.96
CA VAL A 256 -4.91 -11.00 7.80
C VAL A 256 -3.44 -11.38 7.79
N LEU A 257 -2.73 -11.23 8.91
CA LEU A 257 -1.31 -11.58 9.01
C LEU A 257 -1.07 -13.07 8.75
N ALA A 258 -1.92 -13.96 9.28
CA ALA A 258 -1.82 -15.40 9.02
C ALA A 258 -1.96 -15.74 7.53
N ARG A 259 -2.92 -15.14 6.84
CA ARG A 259 -3.11 -15.32 5.40
C ARG A 259 -2.00 -14.66 4.59
N PHE A 260 -1.53 -13.51 5.03
CA PHE A 260 -0.44 -12.80 4.37
C PHE A 260 0.86 -13.61 4.42
N GLU A 261 1.21 -14.22 5.58
CA GLU A 261 2.33 -15.14 5.70
C GLU A 261 2.26 -16.28 4.68
N ALA A 262 1.09 -16.95 4.60
CA ALA A 262 0.89 -18.04 3.65
C ALA A 262 1.06 -17.59 2.21
N ARG A 263 0.53 -16.40 1.85
CA ARG A 263 0.66 -15.86 0.49
C ARG A 263 2.04 -15.34 0.17
N LEU A 264 2.78 -14.79 1.14
CA LEU A 264 4.20 -14.44 0.94
C LEU A 264 5.04 -15.69 0.72
N THR A 265 4.81 -16.74 1.50
CA THR A 265 5.47 -18.04 1.29
C THR A 265 5.17 -18.61 -0.11
N ASP A 266 3.93 -18.51 -0.58
CA ASP A 266 3.59 -18.87 -1.96
C ASP A 266 4.34 -18.02 -2.98
N LEU A 267 4.41 -16.69 -2.77
CA LEU A 267 5.08 -15.74 -3.67
C LEU A 267 6.59 -16.00 -3.77
N GLU A 268 7.22 -16.46 -2.69
CA GLU A 268 8.63 -16.81 -2.64
C GLU A 268 8.98 -18.08 -3.46
N ALA A 269 8.00 -18.97 -3.69
CA ALA A 269 8.21 -20.18 -4.49
C ALA A 269 8.58 -19.84 -5.94
N PRO A 270 9.26 -20.76 -6.68
CA PRO A 270 9.65 -20.51 -8.07
C PRO A 270 8.47 -20.11 -8.97
N ASP A 271 7.30 -20.73 -8.78
CA ASP A 271 6.04 -20.47 -9.50
C ASP A 271 5.12 -19.48 -8.76
N GLY A 272 5.68 -18.72 -7.81
CA GLY A 272 4.95 -17.80 -6.94
C GLY A 272 4.11 -16.76 -7.69
N PRO A 273 4.64 -16.05 -8.69
CA PRO A 273 3.86 -15.09 -9.45
C PRO A 273 2.63 -15.70 -10.14
N GLU A 274 2.74 -16.92 -10.68
CA GLU A 274 1.60 -17.62 -11.29
C GLU A 274 0.57 -18.07 -10.24
N ARG A 275 1.01 -18.55 -9.07
CA ARG A 275 0.11 -18.87 -7.95
C ARG A 275 -0.66 -17.65 -7.49
N LEU A 276 0.03 -16.51 -7.32
CA LEU A 276 -0.61 -15.26 -6.92
C LEU A 276 -1.58 -14.77 -8.00
N ARG A 277 -1.18 -14.78 -9.27
CA ARG A 277 -2.04 -14.42 -10.41
C ARG A 277 -3.35 -15.22 -10.37
N ARG A 278 -3.27 -16.53 -10.25
CA ARG A 278 -4.45 -17.41 -10.16
C ARG A 278 -5.33 -17.06 -8.98
N ALA A 279 -4.74 -16.94 -7.78
CA ALA A 279 -5.47 -16.59 -6.57
C ALA A 279 -6.16 -15.21 -6.65
N HIS A 280 -5.52 -14.26 -7.34
CA HIS A 280 -6.08 -12.93 -7.59
C HIS A 280 -7.24 -13.00 -8.58
N LEU A 281 -7.08 -13.69 -9.71
CA LEU A 281 -8.13 -13.85 -10.72
C LEU A 281 -9.41 -14.48 -10.15
N GLU A 282 -9.27 -15.52 -9.33
CA GLU A 282 -10.40 -16.17 -8.64
C GLU A 282 -11.20 -15.22 -7.74
N ARG A 283 -10.60 -14.11 -7.32
CA ARG A 283 -11.17 -13.15 -6.36
C ARG A 283 -11.34 -11.75 -6.95
N SER A 284 -11.06 -11.58 -8.24
CA SER A 284 -11.11 -10.28 -8.90
C SER A 284 -12.54 -9.88 -9.26
N VAL A 285 -12.89 -8.62 -8.99
CA VAL A 285 -14.07 -7.97 -9.58
C VAL A 285 -13.71 -7.08 -10.77
N THR A 286 -12.43 -6.97 -11.09
CA THR A 286 -11.94 -6.12 -12.18
C THR A 286 -11.84 -6.90 -13.48
N VAL A 287 -11.23 -8.10 -13.44
CA VAL A 287 -11.04 -8.94 -14.62
C VAL A 287 -12.39 -9.54 -15.06
N GLY A 288 -12.65 -9.47 -16.35
CA GLY A 288 -13.92 -9.82 -16.97
C GLY A 288 -14.89 -8.64 -17.13
N GLY A 289 -14.59 -7.49 -16.52
CA GLY A 289 -15.43 -6.29 -16.56
C GLY A 289 -14.95 -5.25 -17.57
N GLU A 290 -15.89 -4.36 -17.98
CA GLU A 290 -15.53 -3.15 -18.70
C GLU A 290 -14.94 -2.11 -17.75
N VAL A 291 -13.77 -1.59 -18.10
CA VAL A 291 -13.01 -0.66 -17.26
C VAL A 291 -12.59 0.58 -18.05
N ARG A 292 -12.44 1.67 -17.34
CA ARG A 292 -11.68 2.84 -17.77
C ARG A 292 -10.44 2.95 -16.91
N VAL A 293 -9.28 2.99 -17.52
CA VAL A 293 -7.99 3.23 -16.88
C VAL A 293 -7.62 4.70 -17.11
N ASP A 294 -7.60 5.48 -16.04
CA ASP A 294 -7.21 6.89 -16.11
C ASP A 294 -5.67 6.98 -16.10
N MET A 295 -5.12 7.47 -17.23
CA MET A 295 -3.68 7.64 -17.47
C MET A 295 -3.36 9.12 -17.68
N PRO A 296 -2.09 9.57 -17.48
CA PRO A 296 -1.69 10.97 -17.71
C PRO A 296 -2.02 11.47 -19.13
N ASP A 297 -1.91 10.60 -20.14
CA ASP A 297 -2.13 10.92 -21.55
C ASP A 297 -3.61 10.79 -21.95
N GLY A 298 -4.50 10.54 -21.01
CA GLY A 298 -5.93 10.38 -21.21
C GLY A 298 -6.44 8.98 -20.84
N PRO A 299 -7.77 8.85 -20.66
CA PRO A 299 -8.36 7.58 -20.24
C PRO A 299 -8.39 6.56 -21.40
N ILE A 300 -8.12 5.30 -21.06
CA ILE A 300 -8.27 4.16 -21.95
C ILE A 300 -9.44 3.31 -21.47
N THR A 301 -10.37 2.99 -22.37
CA THR A 301 -11.54 2.16 -22.08
C THR A 301 -11.42 0.82 -22.80
N GLY A 302 -11.77 -0.26 -22.12
CA GLY A 302 -11.75 -1.60 -22.70
C GLY A 302 -12.21 -2.66 -21.69
N THR A 303 -12.08 -3.92 -22.08
CA THR A 303 -12.36 -5.06 -21.22
C THR A 303 -11.08 -5.48 -20.49
N ALA A 304 -11.11 -5.56 -19.18
CA ALA A 304 -10.02 -6.14 -18.41
C ALA A 304 -10.04 -7.66 -18.62
N VAL A 305 -9.08 -8.18 -19.38
CA VAL A 305 -9.10 -9.59 -19.83
C VAL A 305 -8.28 -10.52 -18.96
N ASP A 306 -7.21 -10.01 -18.31
CA ASP A 306 -6.30 -10.83 -17.52
C ASP A 306 -5.37 -9.99 -16.64
N LEU A 307 -4.47 -10.67 -15.90
CA LEU A 307 -3.31 -10.11 -15.21
C LEU A 307 -2.03 -10.73 -15.76
N ALA A 308 -1.02 -9.92 -15.98
CA ALA A 308 0.33 -10.41 -16.25
C ALA A 308 1.01 -10.93 -14.96
N LEU A 309 2.12 -11.66 -15.12
CA LEU A 309 2.87 -12.22 -13.97
C LEU A 309 3.52 -11.16 -13.09
N ASP A 310 3.75 -9.96 -13.62
CA ASP A 310 4.23 -8.79 -12.87
C ASP A 310 3.11 -8.02 -12.15
N GLY A 311 1.86 -8.53 -12.22
CA GLY A 311 0.68 -7.90 -11.61
C GLY A 311 0.01 -6.81 -12.46
N SER A 312 0.51 -6.55 -13.67
CA SER A 312 -0.10 -5.60 -14.60
C SER A 312 -1.48 -6.06 -15.03
N LEU A 313 -2.44 -5.13 -15.13
CA LEU A 313 -3.77 -5.39 -15.68
C LEU A 313 -3.70 -5.39 -17.21
N LEU A 314 -4.20 -6.44 -17.83
CA LEU A 314 -4.33 -6.54 -19.28
C LEU A 314 -5.72 -6.05 -19.69
N VAL A 315 -5.79 -4.98 -20.48
CA VAL A 315 -7.03 -4.40 -20.98
C VAL A 315 -7.04 -4.45 -22.49
N ASP A 316 -8.08 -5.01 -23.08
CA ASP A 316 -8.31 -5.08 -24.52
C ASP A 316 -9.32 -3.98 -24.93
N SER A 317 -8.87 -3.06 -25.76
CA SER A 317 -9.69 -1.99 -26.36
C SER A 317 -10.12 -2.28 -27.80
N GLY A 318 -9.82 -3.49 -28.32
CA GLY A 318 -10.17 -3.94 -29.67
C GLY A 318 -8.96 -4.19 -30.59
N ASP A 319 -7.79 -3.66 -30.25
CA ASP A 319 -6.54 -3.87 -31.00
C ASP A 319 -5.61 -4.90 -30.32
N GLY A 320 -6.12 -5.63 -29.34
CA GLY A 320 -5.40 -6.58 -28.49
C GLY A 320 -5.06 -6.04 -27.10
N PRO A 321 -4.68 -6.93 -26.18
CA PRO A 321 -4.45 -6.56 -24.78
C PRO A 321 -3.23 -5.67 -24.57
N VAL A 322 -3.39 -4.58 -23.84
CA VAL A 322 -2.34 -3.68 -23.37
C VAL A 322 -2.16 -3.83 -21.87
N ALA A 323 -0.91 -3.87 -21.40
CA ALA A 323 -0.57 -4.05 -19.99
C ALA A 323 -0.47 -2.70 -19.27
N PHE A 324 -1.18 -2.57 -18.14
CA PHE A 324 -1.16 -1.40 -17.26
C PHE A 324 -0.56 -1.78 -15.91
N ARG A 325 0.59 -1.19 -15.55
CA ARG A 325 1.28 -1.42 -14.27
C ARG A 325 0.72 -0.57 -13.14
N ALA A 326 0.20 0.61 -13.48
CA ALA A 326 -0.41 1.55 -12.54
C ALA A 326 -1.53 2.30 -13.27
N GLY A 327 -2.44 2.85 -12.51
CA GLY A 327 -3.57 3.62 -13.02
C GLY A 327 -4.68 3.66 -11.98
N ASP A 328 -5.65 4.55 -12.16
CA ASP A 328 -6.91 4.51 -11.42
C ASP A 328 -7.93 3.79 -12.29
N VAL A 329 -8.45 2.67 -11.80
CA VAL A 329 -9.41 1.87 -12.55
C VAL A 329 -10.83 2.21 -12.08
N VAL A 330 -11.63 2.66 -13.00
CA VAL A 330 -13.07 2.89 -12.83
C VAL A 330 -13.82 1.75 -13.53
N HIS A 331 -14.62 1.00 -12.81
CA HIS A 331 -15.54 0.03 -13.41
C HIS A 331 -16.68 0.78 -14.08
N LEU A 332 -16.91 0.54 -15.35
CA LEU A 332 -17.99 1.19 -16.12
C LEU A 332 -19.34 0.55 -15.83
N ARG A 333 -19.34 -0.73 -15.42
CA ARG A 333 -20.51 -1.44 -14.89
C ARG A 333 -20.08 -2.25 -13.68
N LEU A 334 -20.79 -2.11 -12.57
CA LEU A 334 -20.68 -3.06 -11.45
C LEU A 334 -21.44 -4.32 -11.87
N VAL A 335 -20.74 -5.44 -11.95
CA VAL A 335 -21.35 -6.76 -12.19
C VAL A 335 -21.97 -7.29 -10.90
#